data_ac54a21088d2283bdaa2ec634c01e8c8
#
_entry.id   ac54a21088d2283bdaa2ec634c01e8c8
#
_cell.length_a   1.000
_cell.length_b   1.000
_cell.length_c   1.000
_cell.angle_alpha   90.00
_cell.angle_beta   90.00
_cell.angle_gamma   90.00
#
_symmetry.space_group_name_H-M   'P 1'
#
loop_
_entity.id
_entity.type
_entity.pdbx_description
1 polymer ?
#
loop_
_entity_poly.entity_id
_entity_poly.type
_entity_poly.pdbx_seq_one_letter_code
_entity_poly.pdbx_strand_id
1 'polypeptide(L)'
;MREIDRNRIELLVASIRELTPGQFSWLERTVQIFQCEHHYSILHSDLLDEETLENFGDALRIHHSFSVEPFSKDKFEYVLERVVNRSSVRAKLASKGNRGHDITIDNTRVSLKTQADKGIREGKIWISKFMELGKGHWGDNPADLVLLRNIFLAHLDNYERILILRALRKAPDWIYELVE
;
A
#
# COMPACT_ATOMS: atom_id res chain seq x y z
N MET A 1 -11.12 -16.61 11.60
CA MET A 1 -12.15 -15.99 10.73
C MET A 1 -13.35 -15.64 11.60
N ARG A 2 -13.70 -14.34 11.70
CA ARG A 2 -14.89 -13.91 12.47
C ARG A 2 -16.13 -14.36 11.70
N GLU A 3 -17.05 -15.04 12.37
CA GLU A 3 -18.33 -15.45 11.80
C GLU A 3 -19.14 -14.18 11.44
N ILE A 4 -19.65 -14.12 10.20
CA ILE A 4 -20.46 -12.99 9.77
C ILE A 4 -21.86 -13.14 10.39
N ASP A 5 -22.32 -12.10 11.06
CA ASP A 5 -23.65 -12.05 11.66
C ASP A 5 -24.74 -12.30 10.59
N ARG A 6 -25.61 -13.27 10.89
CA ARG A 6 -26.69 -13.70 10.00
C ARG A 6 -27.63 -12.54 9.63
N ASN A 7 -27.94 -11.66 10.58
CA ASN A 7 -28.77 -10.48 10.32
C ASN A 7 -28.12 -9.53 9.31
N ARG A 8 -26.79 -9.39 9.35
CA ARG A 8 -26.05 -8.57 8.35
C ARG A 8 -26.12 -9.17 6.96
N ILE A 9 -26.10 -10.49 6.85
CA ILE A 9 -26.26 -11.16 5.55
C ILE A 9 -27.66 -10.92 5.00
N GLU A 10 -28.70 -11.09 5.81
CA GLU A 10 -30.08 -10.89 5.39
C GLU A 10 -30.36 -9.45 4.96
N LEU A 11 -29.85 -8.46 5.69
CA LEU A 11 -29.94 -7.05 5.32
C LEU A 11 -29.22 -6.76 3.99
N LEU A 12 -28.03 -7.34 3.81
CA LEU A 12 -27.30 -7.19 2.55
C LEU A 12 -28.06 -7.81 1.38
N VAL A 13 -28.63 -9.01 1.54
CA VAL A 13 -29.44 -9.67 0.50
C VAL A 13 -30.68 -8.83 0.15
N ALA A 14 -31.34 -8.23 1.15
CA ALA A 14 -32.45 -7.33 0.90
C ALA A 14 -32.02 -6.11 0.06
N SER A 15 -30.89 -5.48 0.43
CA SER A 15 -30.34 -4.34 -0.31
C SER A 15 -29.92 -4.68 -1.74
N ILE A 16 -29.42 -5.90 -1.97
CA ILE A 16 -29.02 -6.36 -3.31
C ILE A 16 -30.24 -6.45 -4.25
N ARG A 17 -31.41 -6.79 -3.73
CA ARG A 17 -32.64 -6.90 -4.55
C ARG A 17 -33.13 -5.56 -5.10
N GLU A 18 -32.73 -4.46 -4.47
CA GLU A 18 -33.08 -3.09 -4.89
C GLU A 18 -32.10 -2.50 -5.92
N LEU A 19 -31.04 -3.23 -6.27
CA LEU A 19 -30.04 -2.76 -7.23
C LEU A 19 -30.59 -2.77 -8.67
N THR A 20 -30.17 -1.78 -9.45
CA THR A 20 -30.36 -1.83 -10.90
C THR A 20 -29.54 -2.96 -11.52
N PRO A 21 -29.88 -3.47 -12.72
CA PRO A 21 -29.11 -4.51 -13.40
C PRO A 21 -27.61 -4.15 -13.56
N GLY A 22 -27.31 -2.88 -13.84
CA GLY A 22 -25.91 -2.42 -13.95
C GLY A 22 -25.16 -2.46 -12.62
N GLN A 23 -25.80 -2.02 -11.53
CA GLN A 23 -25.21 -2.10 -10.18
C GLN A 23 -25.01 -3.55 -9.75
N PHE A 24 -25.97 -4.42 -10.05
CA PHE A 24 -25.87 -5.84 -9.75
C PHE A 24 -24.69 -6.48 -10.48
N SER A 25 -24.47 -6.18 -11.75
CA SER A 25 -23.33 -6.66 -12.53
C SER A 25 -21.97 -6.26 -11.93
N TRP A 26 -21.87 -5.04 -11.39
CA TRP A 26 -20.66 -4.61 -10.66
C TRP A 26 -20.45 -5.39 -9.37
N LEU A 27 -21.52 -5.66 -8.63
CA LEU A 27 -21.45 -6.46 -7.41
C LEU A 27 -21.02 -7.90 -7.71
N GLU A 28 -21.61 -8.55 -8.74
CA GLU A 28 -21.21 -9.89 -9.17
C GLU A 28 -19.72 -9.96 -9.49
N ARG A 29 -19.21 -8.99 -10.25
CA ARG A 29 -17.80 -8.90 -10.58
C ARG A 29 -16.92 -8.77 -9.32
N THR A 30 -17.35 -7.98 -8.34
CA THR A 30 -16.62 -7.80 -7.07
C THR A 30 -16.60 -9.11 -6.27
N VAL A 31 -17.72 -9.83 -6.21
CA VAL A 31 -17.80 -11.13 -5.53
C VAL A 31 -16.89 -12.16 -6.22
N GLN A 32 -16.91 -12.22 -7.55
CA GLN A 32 -16.03 -13.12 -8.31
C GLN A 32 -14.55 -12.88 -8.05
N ILE A 33 -14.14 -11.63 -7.89
CA ILE A 33 -12.76 -11.27 -7.59
C ILE A 33 -12.31 -11.79 -6.22
N PHE A 34 -13.16 -11.72 -5.21
CA PHE A 34 -12.85 -12.29 -3.90
C PHE A 34 -12.79 -13.82 -3.89
N GLN A 35 -13.38 -14.49 -4.89
CA GLN A 35 -13.31 -15.94 -5.06
C GLN A 35 -12.06 -16.38 -5.83
N CYS A 36 -11.35 -15.46 -6.49
CA CYS A 36 -10.08 -15.80 -7.14
C CYS A 36 -9.00 -16.05 -6.09
N GLU A 37 -8.26 -17.14 -6.26
CA GLU A 37 -7.05 -17.35 -5.47
C GLU A 37 -6.07 -16.20 -5.73
N HIS A 38 -5.41 -15.76 -4.66
CA HIS A 38 -4.27 -14.88 -4.79
C HIS A 38 -3.13 -15.35 -3.90
N HIS A 39 -1.95 -15.16 -4.43
CA HIS A 39 -0.73 -15.47 -3.72
C HIS A 39 -0.12 -14.14 -3.24
N TYR A 40 0.08 -14.03 -1.95
CA TYR A 40 0.88 -12.97 -1.36
C TYR A 40 1.82 -13.59 -0.34
N SER A 41 3.05 -13.09 -0.28
CA SER A 41 3.97 -13.45 0.79
C SER A 41 3.86 -12.40 1.89
N ILE A 42 3.58 -12.85 3.09
CA ILE A 42 3.61 -12.01 4.28
C ILE A 42 5.04 -12.04 4.80
N LEU A 43 5.72 -10.92 4.71
CA LEU A 43 6.93 -10.71 5.48
C LEU A 43 6.52 -10.38 6.92
N HIS A 44 7.24 -10.94 7.89
CA HIS A 44 6.96 -10.66 9.29
C HIS A 44 7.12 -9.16 9.55
N SER A 45 6.03 -8.51 9.94
CA SER A 45 6.01 -7.13 10.38
C SER A 45 5.50 -7.08 11.80
N ASP A 46 6.11 -6.26 12.64
CA ASP A 46 5.64 -5.96 13.98
C ASP A 46 4.61 -4.80 13.98
N LEU A 47 4.41 -4.14 12.82
CA LEU A 47 3.44 -3.06 12.64
C LEU A 47 2.12 -3.51 12.02
N LEU A 48 2.15 -4.54 11.18
CA LEU A 48 1.01 -5.00 10.39
C LEU A 48 0.72 -6.47 10.71
N ASP A 49 -0.47 -6.73 11.20
CA ASP A 49 -0.94 -8.09 11.42
C ASP A 49 -1.43 -8.76 10.11
N GLU A 50 -1.63 -10.06 10.17
CA GLU A 50 -2.07 -10.87 9.04
C GLU A 50 -3.44 -10.40 8.51
N GLU A 51 -4.39 -10.07 9.41
CA GLU A 51 -5.72 -9.56 9.03
C GLU A 51 -5.61 -8.25 8.24
N THR A 52 -4.71 -7.37 8.65
CA THR A 52 -4.42 -6.11 7.94
C THR A 52 -3.86 -6.36 6.55
N LEU A 53 -2.92 -7.29 6.42
CA LEU A 53 -2.30 -7.63 5.13
C LEU A 53 -3.30 -8.30 4.17
N GLU A 54 -4.15 -9.20 4.66
CA GLU A 54 -5.24 -9.79 3.87
C GLU A 54 -6.22 -8.72 3.36
N ASN A 55 -6.70 -7.85 4.24
CA ASN A 55 -7.59 -6.75 3.87
C ASN A 55 -6.94 -5.78 2.87
N PHE A 56 -5.63 -5.58 2.97
CA PHE A 56 -4.90 -4.76 2.01
C PHE A 56 -4.80 -5.46 0.64
N GLY A 57 -4.55 -6.77 0.62
CA GLY A 57 -4.59 -7.61 -0.58
C GLY A 57 -5.96 -7.55 -1.28
N ASP A 58 -7.05 -7.60 -0.52
CA ASP A 58 -8.41 -7.46 -1.04
C ASP A 58 -8.64 -6.07 -1.68
N ALA A 59 -8.09 -5.02 -1.10
CA ALA A 59 -8.17 -3.68 -1.70
C ALA A 59 -7.41 -3.60 -3.05
N LEU A 60 -6.28 -4.29 -3.18
CA LEU A 60 -5.55 -4.42 -4.45
C LEU A 60 -6.39 -5.17 -5.49
N ARG A 61 -7.05 -6.26 -5.11
CA ARG A 61 -7.96 -7.01 -5.99
C ARG A 61 -9.10 -6.16 -6.50
N ILE A 62 -9.79 -5.44 -5.60
CA ILE A 62 -10.88 -4.52 -5.97
C ILE A 62 -10.36 -3.47 -6.94
N HIS A 63 -9.19 -2.89 -6.70
CA HIS A 63 -8.60 -1.91 -7.61
C HIS A 63 -8.41 -2.50 -9.01
N HIS A 64 -7.85 -3.70 -9.13
CA HIS A 64 -7.57 -4.33 -10.43
C HIS A 64 -8.80 -4.97 -11.09
N SER A 65 -9.92 -5.00 -10.41
CA SER A 65 -11.19 -5.39 -11.04
C SER A 65 -11.65 -4.42 -12.12
N PHE A 66 -11.21 -3.17 -12.04
CA PHE A 66 -11.61 -2.10 -12.96
C PHE A 66 -10.44 -1.18 -13.41
N SER A 67 -9.21 -1.47 -13.00
CA SER A 67 -8.04 -0.68 -13.37
C SER A 67 -6.87 -1.55 -13.80
N VAL A 68 -6.24 -1.18 -14.92
CA VAL A 68 -4.98 -1.75 -15.39
C VAL A 68 -3.77 -0.94 -14.95
N GLU A 69 -3.99 0.14 -14.20
CA GLU A 69 -2.93 0.98 -13.67
C GLU A 69 -2.38 0.42 -12.36
N PRO A 70 -1.07 0.55 -12.11
CA PRO A 70 -0.50 0.19 -10.82
C PRO A 70 -1.15 0.96 -9.68
N PHE A 71 -1.12 0.37 -8.50
CA PHE A 71 -1.59 1.04 -7.30
C PHE A 71 -0.70 2.25 -6.99
N SER A 72 -1.28 3.44 -7.03
CA SER A 72 -0.54 4.69 -6.84
C SER A 72 -0.17 4.90 -5.36
N LYS A 73 0.81 5.79 -5.11
CA LYS A 73 1.20 6.14 -3.75
C LYS A 73 0.02 6.70 -2.95
N ASP A 74 -0.76 7.61 -3.51
CA ASP A 74 -1.92 8.20 -2.83
C ASP A 74 -2.95 7.13 -2.43
N LYS A 75 -3.23 6.17 -3.33
CA LYS A 75 -4.12 5.05 -3.01
C LYS A 75 -3.54 4.18 -1.90
N PHE A 76 -2.23 3.92 -1.94
CA PHE A 76 -1.55 3.15 -0.92
C PHE A 76 -1.69 3.80 0.46
N GLU A 77 -1.45 5.10 0.57
CA GLU A 77 -1.61 5.87 1.80
C GLU A 77 -3.02 5.74 2.39
N TYR A 78 -4.05 6.09 1.61
CA TYR A 78 -5.44 6.07 2.07
C TYR A 78 -5.96 4.67 2.39
N VAL A 79 -5.59 3.68 1.59
CA VAL A 79 -6.06 2.31 1.82
C VAL A 79 -5.36 1.71 3.03
N LEU A 80 -4.06 1.93 3.19
CA LEU A 80 -3.32 1.43 4.36
C LEU A 80 -3.89 2.02 5.66
N GLU A 81 -4.10 3.34 5.73
CA GLU A 81 -4.74 3.96 6.88
C GLU A 81 -6.10 3.33 7.20
N ARG A 82 -6.93 3.16 6.18
CA ARG A 82 -8.28 2.61 6.35
C ARG A 82 -8.27 1.15 6.81
N VAL A 83 -7.36 0.35 6.29
CA VAL A 83 -7.26 -1.08 6.60
C VAL A 83 -6.70 -1.26 8.01
N VAL A 84 -5.62 -0.58 8.36
CA VAL A 84 -5.04 -0.62 9.71
C VAL A 84 -6.06 -0.19 10.77
N ASN A 85 -6.84 0.86 10.52
CA ASN A 85 -7.87 1.33 11.46
C ASN A 85 -9.08 0.38 11.62
N ARG A 86 -9.14 -0.72 10.87
CA ARG A 86 -10.13 -1.79 11.10
C ARG A 86 -9.67 -2.79 12.16
N SER A 87 -8.38 -2.87 12.41
CA SER A 87 -7.78 -3.67 13.49
C SER A 87 -7.78 -2.90 14.82
N SER A 88 -7.08 -3.43 15.82
CA SER A 88 -6.88 -2.73 17.10
C SER A 88 -5.81 -1.64 17.03
N VAL A 89 -5.02 -1.61 15.96
CA VAL A 89 -3.94 -0.65 15.70
C VAL A 89 -4.53 0.66 15.17
N ARG A 90 -3.90 1.79 15.49
CA ARG A 90 -4.33 3.11 15.03
C ARG A 90 -3.38 3.66 13.98
N ALA A 91 -3.93 4.09 12.86
CA ALA A 91 -3.17 4.75 11.81
C ALA A 91 -3.74 6.14 11.51
N LYS A 92 -2.84 7.08 11.20
CA LYS A 92 -3.21 8.44 10.82
C LYS A 92 -2.25 8.95 9.75
N LEU A 93 -2.78 9.40 8.63
CA LEU A 93 -1.99 10.07 7.60
C LEU A 93 -1.38 11.36 8.13
N ALA A 94 -0.16 11.65 7.70
CA ALA A 94 0.47 12.93 7.95
C ALA A 94 -0.27 14.06 7.20
N SER A 95 -0.13 15.28 7.69
CA SER A 95 -0.72 16.44 7.01
C SER A 95 -0.10 16.61 5.61
N LYS A 96 -0.91 17.09 4.66
CA LYS A 96 -0.42 17.42 3.31
C LYS A 96 0.76 18.38 3.40
N GLY A 97 1.84 18.04 2.69
CA GLY A 97 3.07 18.83 2.70
C GLY A 97 4.07 18.46 3.80
N ASN A 98 3.77 17.49 4.66
CA ASN A 98 4.77 16.91 5.55
C ASN A 98 5.92 16.33 4.71
N ARG A 99 7.15 16.72 5.03
CA ARG A 99 8.35 16.28 4.31
C ARG A 99 9.00 15.03 4.93
N GLY A 100 8.53 14.61 6.09
CA GLY A 100 9.13 13.52 6.85
C GLY A 100 8.49 12.16 6.54
N HIS A 101 7.37 11.89 7.17
CA HIS A 101 6.65 10.62 7.07
C HIS A 101 5.31 10.79 6.35
N ASP A 102 4.77 9.68 5.88
CA ASP A 102 3.49 9.67 5.15
C ASP A 102 2.32 9.25 6.08
N ILE A 103 2.59 8.33 7.00
CA ILE A 103 1.60 7.80 7.95
C ILE A 103 2.24 7.54 9.31
N THR A 104 1.48 7.69 10.38
CA THR A 104 1.85 7.20 11.72
C THR A 104 0.98 6.00 12.05
N ILE A 105 1.60 4.87 12.40
CA ILE A 105 0.92 3.64 12.83
C ILE A 105 1.26 3.45 14.31
N ASP A 106 0.25 3.51 15.18
CA ASP A 106 0.39 3.71 16.61
C ASP A 106 1.26 4.94 16.91
N ASN A 107 2.50 4.75 17.32
CA ASN A 107 3.45 5.83 17.57
C ASN A 107 4.64 5.82 16.58
N THR A 108 4.63 4.91 15.60
CA THR A 108 5.71 4.73 14.64
C THR A 108 5.47 5.57 13.40
N ARG A 109 6.39 6.44 13.05
CA ARG A 109 6.36 7.24 11.82
C ARG A 109 6.87 6.41 10.66
N VAL A 110 6.07 6.28 9.62
CA VAL A 110 6.34 5.41 8.48
C VAL A 110 6.34 6.20 7.18
N SER A 111 7.36 6.01 6.36
CA SER A 111 7.39 6.52 4.99
C SER A 111 6.86 5.46 4.04
N LEU A 112 5.97 5.85 3.12
CA LEU A 112 5.35 4.97 2.14
C LEU A 112 5.94 5.21 0.75
N LYS A 113 6.32 4.14 0.08
CA LYS A 113 6.86 4.20 -1.29
C LYS A 113 6.12 3.20 -2.18
N THR A 114 6.03 3.51 -3.46
CA THR A 114 5.51 2.58 -4.47
C THR A 114 6.52 2.39 -5.58
N GLN A 115 6.63 1.17 -6.08
CA GLN A 115 7.48 0.83 -7.22
C GLN A 115 6.68 0.02 -8.24
N ALA A 116 6.62 0.50 -9.47
CA ALA A 116 5.93 -0.18 -10.57
C ALA A 116 6.70 -0.06 -11.91
N ASP A 117 7.99 0.23 -11.85
CA ASP A 117 8.83 0.43 -13.04
C ASP A 117 9.19 -0.92 -13.71
N LYS A 118 9.65 -0.85 -14.95
CA LYS A 118 10.21 -2.02 -15.64
C LYS A 118 11.52 -2.43 -14.95
N GLY A 119 11.68 -3.71 -14.67
CA GLY A 119 12.92 -4.24 -14.10
C GLY A 119 12.93 -4.39 -12.58
N ILE A 120 11.81 -4.15 -11.90
CA ILE A 120 11.65 -4.52 -10.50
C ILE A 120 11.76 -6.05 -10.40
N ARG A 121 12.58 -6.52 -9.46
CA ARG A 121 12.83 -7.95 -9.22
C ARG A 121 12.69 -8.26 -7.73
N GLU A 122 12.22 -9.45 -7.42
CA GLU A 122 12.33 -9.99 -6.06
C GLU A 122 13.76 -9.90 -5.54
N GLY A 123 13.92 -9.66 -4.26
CA GLY A 123 15.23 -9.59 -3.61
C GLY A 123 16.07 -8.35 -3.90
N LYS A 124 15.55 -7.37 -4.69
CA LYS A 124 16.24 -6.10 -4.95
C LYS A 124 15.34 -4.92 -4.69
N ILE A 125 15.77 -4.02 -3.81
CA ILE A 125 15.16 -2.72 -3.58
C ILE A 125 16.02 -1.64 -4.24
N TRP A 126 15.40 -0.78 -5.06
CA TRP A 126 16.09 0.35 -5.69
C TRP A 126 15.99 1.59 -4.80
N ILE A 127 17.11 2.06 -4.32
CA ILE A 127 17.21 3.23 -3.43
C ILE A 127 16.95 4.55 -4.18
N SER A 128 17.02 4.56 -5.52
CA SER A 128 16.81 5.76 -6.36
C SER A 128 15.43 6.42 -6.19
N LYS A 129 14.50 5.78 -5.50
CA LYS A 129 13.18 6.37 -5.15
C LYS A 129 13.21 7.29 -3.94
N PHE A 130 14.33 7.42 -3.26
CA PHE A 130 14.52 8.44 -2.24
C PHE A 130 14.84 9.76 -2.93
N MET A 131 13.83 10.66 -2.97
CA MET A 131 13.93 11.94 -3.69
C MET A 131 15.10 12.80 -3.23
N GLU A 132 15.53 12.66 -2.00
CA GLU A 132 16.62 13.41 -1.40
C GLU A 132 17.96 13.11 -2.05
N LEU A 133 18.16 11.88 -2.51
CA LEU A 133 19.38 11.50 -3.26
C LEU A 133 19.47 12.15 -4.65
N GLY A 134 18.33 12.61 -5.21
CA GLY A 134 18.26 13.27 -6.49
C GLY A 134 18.23 14.79 -6.44
N LYS A 135 18.16 15.40 -5.26
CA LYS A 135 18.01 16.86 -5.09
C LYS A 135 19.32 17.63 -4.93
N GLY A 136 20.43 16.93 -4.83
CA GLY A 136 21.72 17.57 -4.61
C GLY A 136 22.44 17.94 -5.92
N HIS A 137 23.39 18.82 -5.82
CA HIS A 137 24.36 19.09 -6.87
C HIS A 137 25.44 18.02 -6.87
N TRP A 138 25.66 17.40 -8.00
CA TRP A 138 26.72 16.42 -8.23
C TRP A 138 27.81 17.07 -9.06
N GLY A 139 28.79 17.66 -8.40
CA GLY A 139 30.00 18.14 -9.04
C GLY A 139 31.14 17.15 -8.93
N ASP A 140 32.31 17.55 -9.40
CA ASP A 140 33.54 16.75 -9.30
C ASP A 140 34.19 16.83 -7.89
N ASN A 141 33.57 17.57 -6.98
CA ASN A 141 34.09 17.75 -5.63
C ASN A 141 33.56 16.66 -4.66
N PRO A 142 34.42 15.87 -4.02
CA PRO A 142 33.98 14.89 -3.01
C PRO A 142 33.12 15.47 -1.87
N ALA A 143 33.26 16.77 -1.58
CA ALA A 143 32.44 17.46 -0.57
C ALA A 143 30.95 17.44 -0.92
N ASP A 144 30.57 17.42 -2.21
CA ASP A 144 29.18 17.36 -2.65
C ASP A 144 28.54 16.04 -2.26
N LEU A 145 29.28 14.93 -2.30
CA LEU A 145 28.82 13.62 -1.84
C LEU A 145 28.56 13.60 -0.34
N VAL A 146 29.42 14.26 0.44
CA VAL A 146 29.24 14.39 1.89
C VAL A 146 28.00 15.20 2.22
N LEU A 147 27.76 16.28 1.49
CA LEU A 147 26.55 17.11 1.64
C LEU A 147 25.29 16.30 1.33
N LEU A 148 25.26 15.59 0.20
CA LEU A 148 24.13 14.74 -0.20
C LEU A 148 23.85 13.65 0.83
N ARG A 149 24.89 12.98 1.33
CA ARG A 149 24.75 12.00 2.40
C ARG A 149 24.10 12.61 3.64
N ASN A 150 24.56 13.79 4.06
CA ASN A 150 24.03 14.44 5.26
C ASN A 150 22.56 14.85 5.08
N ILE A 151 22.17 15.35 3.89
CA ILE A 151 20.78 15.64 3.55
C ILE A 151 19.91 14.37 3.61
N PHE A 152 20.43 13.28 3.07
CA PHE A 152 19.75 11.98 3.11
C PHE A 152 19.56 11.45 4.54
N LEU A 153 20.62 11.47 5.36
CA LEU A 153 20.55 11.04 6.74
C LEU A 153 19.56 11.89 7.54
N ALA A 154 19.60 13.21 7.41
CA ALA A 154 18.64 14.12 8.05
C ALA A 154 17.20 13.85 7.60
N HIS A 155 16.99 13.40 6.36
CA HIS A 155 15.67 12.98 5.91
C HIS A 155 15.23 11.67 6.58
N LEU A 156 16.12 10.70 6.74
CA LEU A 156 15.82 9.42 7.41
C LEU A 156 15.44 9.61 8.88
N ASP A 157 15.91 10.64 9.56
CA ASP A 157 15.56 10.97 10.95
C ASP A 157 14.07 11.36 11.14
N ASN A 158 13.34 11.59 10.06
CA ASN A 158 11.93 11.97 10.10
C ASN A 158 10.95 10.79 10.22
N TYR A 159 11.43 9.56 10.06
CA TYR A 159 10.60 8.35 10.17
C TYR A 159 11.44 7.17 10.67
N GLU A 160 10.77 6.22 11.29
CA GLU A 160 11.39 5.02 11.87
C GLU A 160 11.37 3.82 10.90
N ARG A 161 10.39 3.78 10.00
CA ARG A 161 10.16 2.65 9.10
C ARG A 161 9.83 3.12 7.68
N ILE A 162 10.05 2.24 6.74
CA ILE A 162 9.66 2.43 5.33
C ILE A 162 8.85 1.21 4.90
N LEU A 163 7.66 1.44 4.36
CA LEU A 163 6.89 0.41 3.68
C LEU A 163 6.90 0.68 2.17
N ILE A 164 7.31 -0.30 1.40
CA ILE A 164 7.41 -0.19 -0.05
C ILE A 164 6.44 -1.19 -0.70
N LEU A 165 5.42 -0.68 -1.39
CA LEU A 165 4.54 -1.50 -2.21
C LEU A 165 5.12 -1.63 -3.61
N ARG A 166 5.47 -2.85 -4.00
CA ARG A 166 6.14 -3.18 -5.26
C ARG A 166 5.24 -3.99 -6.17
N ALA A 167 5.02 -3.54 -7.40
CA ALA A 167 4.35 -4.32 -8.44
C ALA A 167 5.39 -5.16 -9.17
N LEU A 168 5.54 -6.43 -8.78
CA LEU A 168 6.50 -7.36 -9.38
C LEU A 168 6.03 -7.85 -10.76
N ARG A 169 4.73 -8.01 -10.94
CA ARG A 169 4.10 -8.36 -12.21
C ARG A 169 2.90 -7.46 -12.46
N LYS A 170 2.67 -7.14 -13.73
CA LYS A 170 1.55 -6.30 -14.19
C LYS A 170 0.45 -7.13 -14.85
N ALA A 171 -0.59 -6.45 -15.29
CA ALA A 171 -1.72 -7.06 -15.96
C ALA A 171 -1.31 -8.12 -17.02
N PRO A 172 -2.05 -9.25 -17.18
CA PRO A 172 -3.28 -9.54 -16.44
C PRO A 172 -3.05 -10.08 -15.02
N ASP A 173 -1.86 -10.63 -14.73
CA ASP A 173 -1.55 -11.38 -13.51
C ASP A 173 -0.78 -10.48 -12.53
N TRP A 174 -1.48 -9.57 -11.86
CA TRP A 174 -0.85 -8.69 -10.89
C TRP A 174 -0.26 -9.45 -9.71
N ILE A 175 1.02 -9.20 -9.44
CA ILE A 175 1.70 -9.67 -8.24
C ILE A 175 2.30 -8.47 -7.53
N TYR A 176 1.93 -8.31 -6.27
CA TYR A 176 2.48 -7.27 -5.40
C TYR A 176 3.27 -7.88 -4.27
N GLU A 177 4.25 -7.13 -3.83
CA GLU A 177 5.04 -7.40 -2.63
C GLU A 177 5.03 -6.14 -1.77
N LEU A 178 4.75 -6.30 -0.49
CA LEU A 178 4.91 -5.25 0.51
C LEU A 178 6.18 -5.56 1.30
N VAL A 179 7.14 -4.66 1.27
CA VAL A 179 8.42 -4.79 1.96
C VAL A 179 8.52 -3.73 3.05
N GLU A 180 8.94 -4.14 4.22
CA GLU A 180 9.32 -3.28 5.34
C GLU A 180 10.84 -3.11 5.41
#